data_8682008d5cd440ef4060c1b502cc5a49
#
_entry.id   8682008d5cd440ef4060c1b502cc5a49
#
_cell.length_a   1.000
_cell.length_b   1.000
_cell.length_c   1.000
_cell.angle_alpha   90.00
_cell.angle_beta   90.00
_cell.angle_gamma   90.00
#
_symmetry.space_group_name_H-M   'P 1'
#
loop_
_entity.id
_entity.type
_entity.pdbx_description
1 polymer ?
#
loop_
_entity_poly.entity_id
_entity_poly.type
_entity_poly.pdbx_seq_one_letter_code
_entity_poly.pdbx_strand_id
1 'polypeptide(L)'
;MLDFAIFAVTFIILLVGVLIYIYPTSPPKATTVPGLEPSDPVKGNLDEIGDAGSLHQFLVNLHAEYGDIASFYFTDQLCVSIKSPELFKEHQAVFDRPPLLFKLFEPLITPDSIQYANGADGRKRRDLTDRCFGFQALQNFIEIFNEITEQLVEKISSLPPGEHIPLHETGLGLAIKGIMLTSFGDYFKDDKSINNFRKDYDLVWGEMEERLKGGIPEEGSDQMKKFEQVRDRLYSTVQNVADQRKANPPSQDKEVFIDVLLKSDYPKSRLQADLITYIVGGFHTSGNLFAWALFFLAEHDKIQEKLYNHVIDIVGKTGPVSMEDIAEMTYMRQVIDETLRVSILAPYAARYQDFDVTLGGHVIPKGTPVLHALGVSLMSEKYFPNPKVFNPENFSAANIKSRPRDAFQPFGFAGRRVCPGQQFAYKEVAIFLAIFLRAFKIALVPGQKPHHVHGLVSHLVNKDGGDVWITVEKR
;
A
#
# COMPACT_ATOMS: atom_id res chain seq x y z
N MET A 1 -62.77 -33.89 15.34
CA MET A 1 -61.39 -34.40 15.48
C MET A 1 -60.51 -33.99 14.31
N LEU A 2 -60.97 -34.06 13.04
CA LEU A 2 -60.21 -33.69 11.87
C LEU A 2 -59.82 -32.17 11.88
N ASP A 3 -60.77 -31.30 12.21
CA ASP A 3 -60.58 -29.87 12.27
C ASP A 3 -59.57 -29.45 13.34
N PHE A 4 -59.54 -30.12 14.47
CA PHE A 4 -58.57 -29.89 15.52
C PHE A 4 -57.13 -30.30 15.10
N ALA A 5 -57.02 -31.42 14.37
CA ALA A 5 -55.75 -31.88 13.85
C ALA A 5 -55.20 -30.92 12.79
N ILE A 6 -56.07 -30.42 11.89
CA ILE A 6 -55.67 -29.41 10.88
C ILE A 6 -55.21 -28.10 11.56
N PHE A 7 -55.95 -27.61 12.55
CA PHE A 7 -55.60 -26.42 13.32
C PHE A 7 -54.25 -26.62 14.04
N ALA A 8 -54.01 -27.72 14.68
CA ALA A 8 -52.78 -28.00 15.40
C ALA A 8 -51.56 -28.06 14.44
N VAL A 9 -51.70 -28.69 13.26
CA VAL A 9 -50.64 -28.76 12.26
C VAL A 9 -50.36 -27.38 11.68
N THR A 10 -51.38 -26.58 11.33
CA THR A 10 -51.20 -25.22 10.81
C THR A 10 -50.54 -24.31 11.85
N PHE A 11 -50.92 -24.43 13.11
CA PHE A 11 -50.31 -23.67 14.21
C PHE A 11 -48.81 -24.02 14.40
N ILE A 12 -48.47 -25.32 14.34
CA ILE A 12 -47.08 -25.79 14.44
C ILE A 12 -46.26 -25.24 13.25
N ILE A 13 -46.79 -25.29 12.03
CA ILE A 13 -46.11 -24.76 10.86
C ILE A 13 -45.87 -23.25 10.99
N LEU A 14 -46.86 -22.47 11.44
CA LEU A 14 -46.74 -21.05 11.70
C LEU A 14 -45.70 -20.77 12.82
N LEU A 15 -45.75 -21.55 13.91
CA LEU A 15 -44.80 -21.41 15.01
C LEU A 15 -43.37 -21.71 14.56
N VAL A 16 -43.15 -22.76 13.77
CA VAL A 16 -41.84 -23.07 13.18
C VAL A 16 -41.39 -21.99 12.20
N GLY A 17 -42.31 -21.47 11.38
CA GLY A 17 -42.01 -20.32 10.47
C GLY A 17 -41.63 -19.07 11.23
N VAL A 18 -42.32 -18.75 12.32
CA VAL A 18 -41.99 -17.62 13.21
C VAL A 18 -40.64 -17.87 13.92
N LEU A 19 -40.37 -19.09 14.38
CA LEU A 19 -39.08 -19.42 14.98
C LEU A 19 -37.92 -19.30 13.99
N ILE A 20 -38.08 -19.77 12.75
CA ILE A 20 -37.08 -19.61 11.70
C ILE A 20 -36.87 -18.12 11.34
N TYR A 21 -37.95 -17.33 11.37
CA TYR A 21 -37.88 -15.88 11.11
C TYR A 21 -37.19 -15.12 12.24
N ILE A 22 -37.48 -15.45 13.50
CA ILE A 22 -36.91 -14.79 14.69
C ILE A 22 -35.49 -15.30 14.97
N TYR A 23 -35.22 -16.58 14.71
CA TYR A 23 -33.92 -17.23 14.89
C TYR A 23 -33.45 -17.83 13.56
N PRO A 24 -33.04 -17.00 12.60
CA PRO A 24 -32.47 -17.51 11.36
C PRO A 24 -31.26 -18.38 11.73
N THR A 25 -31.33 -19.66 11.45
CA THR A 25 -30.15 -20.53 11.56
C THR A 25 -29.16 -20.03 10.54
N SER A 26 -28.02 -19.52 10.98
CA SER A 26 -26.92 -19.21 10.07
C SER A 26 -26.65 -20.45 9.21
N PRO A 27 -26.52 -20.29 7.90
CA PRO A 27 -26.17 -21.43 7.06
C PRO A 27 -24.86 -22.05 7.60
N PRO A 28 -24.71 -23.38 7.55
CA PRO A 28 -23.50 -24.03 8.02
C PRO A 28 -22.28 -23.38 7.34
N LYS A 29 -21.25 -23.11 8.10
CA LYS A 29 -20.01 -22.51 7.61
C LYS A 29 -19.51 -23.29 6.40
N ALA A 30 -19.30 -22.61 5.29
CA ALA A 30 -18.91 -23.23 4.02
C ALA A 30 -17.48 -23.82 4.04
N THR A 31 -16.74 -23.62 5.13
CA THR A 31 -15.36 -24.10 5.29
C THR A 31 -15.12 -24.62 6.70
N THR A 32 -14.12 -25.50 6.84
CA THR A 32 -13.63 -26.01 8.13
C THR A 32 -12.56 -25.10 8.74
N VAL A 33 -12.20 -23.97 8.11
CA VAL A 33 -11.25 -23.02 8.66
C VAL A 33 -11.78 -22.44 9.98
N PRO A 34 -11.01 -22.51 11.09
CA PRO A 34 -11.42 -21.92 12.36
C PRO A 34 -11.55 -20.40 12.25
N GLY A 35 -12.38 -19.78 13.05
CA GLY A 35 -12.52 -18.33 13.05
C GLY A 35 -13.86 -17.85 13.58
N LEU A 36 -14.12 -16.57 13.37
CA LEU A 36 -15.31 -15.89 13.85
C LEU A 36 -16.56 -16.29 13.04
N GLU A 37 -17.68 -16.41 13.73
CA GLU A 37 -18.99 -16.38 13.10
C GLU A 37 -19.43 -14.91 12.92
N PRO A 38 -20.35 -14.62 11.98
CA PRO A 38 -20.83 -13.25 11.82
C PRO A 38 -21.59 -12.79 13.06
N SER A 39 -21.18 -11.68 13.66
CA SER A 39 -21.89 -11.07 14.79
C SER A 39 -23.20 -10.41 14.35
N ASP A 40 -23.27 -9.99 13.09
CA ASP A 40 -24.45 -9.43 12.44
C ASP A 40 -24.66 -10.09 11.06
N PRO A 41 -25.87 -10.50 10.70
CA PRO A 41 -26.14 -11.19 9.42
C PRO A 41 -25.92 -10.33 8.18
N VAL A 42 -25.88 -9.01 8.30
CA VAL A 42 -25.66 -8.05 7.19
C VAL A 42 -24.26 -7.51 7.21
N LYS A 43 -23.76 -7.13 8.39
CA LYS A 43 -22.44 -6.52 8.56
C LYS A 43 -21.31 -7.55 8.70
N GLY A 44 -21.62 -8.80 9.02
CA GLY A 44 -20.60 -9.80 9.35
C GLY A 44 -19.84 -9.42 10.61
N ASN A 45 -18.52 -9.22 10.48
CA ASN A 45 -17.63 -8.81 11.58
C ASN A 45 -17.13 -7.36 11.41
N LEU A 46 -17.87 -6.49 10.73
CA LEU A 46 -17.44 -5.10 10.53
C LEU A 46 -17.35 -4.31 11.84
N ASP A 47 -18.22 -4.62 12.81
CA ASP A 47 -18.22 -3.96 14.11
C ASP A 47 -16.94 -4.34 14.89
N GLU A 48 -16.52 -5.62 14.88
CA GLU A 48 -15.25 -6.07 15.48
C GLU A 48 -14.01 -5.49 14.78
N ILE A 49 -14.08 -5.30 13.45
CA ILE A 49 -13.01 -4.61 12.71
C ILE A 49 -12.92 -3.14 13.15
N GLY A 50 -14.06 -2.48 13.33
CA GLY A 50 -14.16 -1.11 13.83
C GLY A 50 -13.61 -0.97 15.25
N ASP A 51 -14.01 -1.85 16.15
CA ASP A 51 -13.58 -1.89 17.56
C ASP A 51 -12.08 -2.14 17.70
N ALA A 52 -11.48 -2.92 16.79
CA ALA A 52 -10.04 -3.13 16.73
C ALA A 52 -9.27 -1.87 16.25
N GLY A 53 -9.97 -0.85 15.73
CA GLY A 53 -9.39 0.40 15.23
C GLY A 53 -8.77 0.33 13.84
N SER A 54 -8.50 -0.86 13.32
CA SER A 54 -8.07 -1.08 11.93
C SER A 54 -8.21 -2.54 11.52
N LEU A 55 -8.32 -2.81 10.21
CA LEU A 55 -8.30 -4.18 9.68
C LEU A 55 -7.00 -4.91 10.05
N HIS A 56 -5.86 -4.21 10.06
CA HIS A 56 -4.59 -4.81 10.48
C HIS A 56 -4.65 -5.31 11.93
N GLN A 57 -5.09 -4.48 12.88
CA GLN A 57 -5.18 -4.86 14.28
C GLN A 57 -6.22 -5.97 14.50
N PHE A 58 -7.33 -5.94 13.76
CA PHE A 58 -8.29 -7.03 13.75
C PHE A 58 -7.63 -8.35 13.31
N LEU A 59 -6.85 -8.35 12.23
CA LEU A 59 -6.12 -9.54 11.77
C LEU A 59 -5.06 -10.02 12.77
N VAL A 60 -4.40 -9.11 13.49
CA VAL A 60 -3.49 -9.47 14.60
C VAL A 60 -4.26 -10.25 15.67
N ASN A 61 -5.41 -9.74 16.12
CA ASN A 61 -6.24 -10.37 17.13
C ASN A 61 -6.79 -11.72 16.64
N LEU A 62 -7.31 -11.76 15.43
CA LEU A 62 -7.87 -12.97 14.80
C LEU A 62 -6.82 -14.09 14.75
N HIS A 63 -5.61 -13.78 14.29
CA HIS A 63 -4.54 -14.75 14.21
C HIS A 63 -3.89 -15.11 15.55
N ALA A 64 -4.03 -14.27 16.57
CA ALA A 64 -3.62 -14.61 17.93
C ALA A 64 -4.52 -15.70 18.53
N GLU A 65 -5.81 -15.68 18.19
CA GLU A 65 -6.81 -16.63 18.68
C GLU A 65 -6.84 -17.93 17.85
N TYR A 66 -6.87 -17.82 16.51
CA TYR A 66 -7.14 -18.95 15.62
C TYR A 66 -5.90 -19.54 14.92
N GLY A 67 -4.72 -18.93 15.06
CA GLY A 67 -3.47 -19.45 14.49
C GLY A 67 -3.15 -18.92 13.08
N ASP A 68 -2.49 -19.74 12.24
CA ASP A 68 -1.90 -19.30 10.97
C ASP A 68 -2.89 -19.14 9.83
N ILE A 69 -4.07 -19.78 9.92
CA ILE A 69 -5.22 -19.65 9.04
C ILE A 69 -6.47 -19.40 9.85
N ALA A 70 -7.26 -18.41 9.49
CA ALA A 70 -8.47 -18.05 10.21
C ALA A 70 -9.53 -17.52 9.24
N SER A 71 -10.80 -17.59 9.63
CA SER A 71 -11.92 -17.09 8.85
C SER A 71 -12.72 -16.04 9.61
N PHE A 72 -13.36 -15.16 8.87
CA PHE A 72 -14.26 -14.13 9.36
C PHE A 72 -15.21 -13.70 8.23
N TYR A 73 -16.16 -12.82 8.52
CA TYR A 73 -17.12 -12.34 7.53
C TYR A 73 -16.94 -10.83 7.31
N PHE A 74 -16.73 -10.46 6.05
CA PHE A 74 -16.75 -9.07 5.62
C PHE A 74 -18.11 -8.81 4.96
N THR A 75 -19.01 -8.12 5.66
CA THR A 75 -20.45 -8.15 5.39
C THR A 75 -20.97 -9.60 5.44
N ASP A 76 -21.73 -10.03 4.45
CA ASP A 76 -22.21 -11.41 4.28
C ASP A 76 -21.18 -12.36 3.63
N GLN A 77 -20.02 -11.81 3.19
CA GLN A 77 -19.00 -12.57 2.47
C GLN A 77 -18.04 -13.26 3.43
N LEU A 78 -18.00 -14.60 3.40
CA LEU A 78 -16.94 -15.36 4.05
C LEU A 78 -15.57 -14.95 3.48
N CYS A 79 -14.62 -14.62 4.37
CA CYS A 79 -13.23 -14.35 4.09
C CYS A 79 -12.33 -15.30 4.87
N VAL A 80 -11.20 -15.65 4.29
CA VAL A 80 -10.15 -16.42 4.96
C VAL A 80 -8.89 -15.54 5.05
N SER A 81 -8.17 -15.58 6.16
CA SER A 81 -6.90 -14.89 6.34
C SER A 81 -5.78 -15.88 6.62
N ILE A 82 -4.60 -15.63 6.05
CA ILE A 82 -3.39 -16.42 6.24
C ILE A 82 -2.21 -15.52 6.62
N LYS A 83 -1.32 -16.01 7.54
CA LYS A 83 -0.16 -15.23 8.01
C LYS A 83 1.18 -15.95 7.92
N SER A 84 1.23 -17.26 7.66
CA SER A 84 2.50 -17.99 7.67
C SER A 84 3.17 -18.07 6.30
N PRO A 85 4.52 -18.11 6.23
CA PRO A 85 5.26 -18.30 4.99
C PRO A 85 4.87 -19.56 4.22
N GLU A 86 4.53 -20.64 4.93
CA GLU A 86 4.10 -21.90 4.37
C GLU A 86 2.79 -21.73 3.59
N LEU A 87 1.80 -21.08 4.19
CA LEU A 87 0.51 -20.79 3.56
C LEU A 87 0.64 -19.75 2.43
N PHE A 88 1.55 -18.80 2.57
CA PHE A 88 1.88 -17.87 1.48
C PHE A 88 2.40 -18.62 0.26
N LYS A 89 3.29 -19.61 0.47
CA LYS A 89 3.80 -20.46 -0.59
C LYS A 89 2.72 -21.31 -1.24
N GLU A 90 1.80 -21.89 -0.46
CA GLU A 90 0.65 -22.63 -1.00
C GLU A 90 -0.25 -21.76 -1.88
N HIS A 91 -0.44 -20.48 -1.51
CA HIS A 91 -1.34 -19.55 -2.19
C HIS A 91 -0.64 -18.65 -3.24
N GLN A 92 0.66 -18.82 -3.49
CA GLN A 92 1.47 -17.92 -4.33
C GLN A 92 1.05 -17.86 -5.80
N ALA A 93 0.41 -18.90 -6.33
CA ALA A 93 0.01 -18.96 -7.74
C ALA A 93 -1.27 -18.17 -8.07
N VAL A 94 -2.03 -17.75 -7.06
CA VAL A 94 -3.32 -17.06 -7.24
C VAL A 94 -3.09 -15.62 -7.68
N PHE A 95 -3.64 -15.29 -8.85
CA PHE A 95 -3.45 -14.00 -9.49
C PHE A 95 -4.58 -13.01 -9.21
N ASP A 96 -5.83 -13.47 -9.19
CA ASP A 96 -7.00 -12.62 -9.24
C ASP A 96 -7.28 -11.92 -7.91
N ARG A 97 -7.79 -10.69 -7.99
CA ARG A 97 -8.16 -9.86 -6.83
C ARG A 97 -9.65 -9.90 -6.61
N PRO A 98 -10.13 -10.03 -5.35
CA PRO A 98 -11.55 -10.04 -5.05
C PRO A 98 -12.17 -8.67 -5.33
N PRO A 99 -13.12 -8.54 -6.28
CA PRO A 99 -13.68 -7.24 -6.65
C PRO A 99 -14.33 -6.52 -5.45
N LEU A 100 -15.02 -7.25 -4.58
CA LEU A 100 -15.72 -6.68 -3.43
C LEU A 100 -14.79 -5.87 -2.51
N LEU A 101 -13.62 -6.43 -2.15
CA LEU A 101 -12.69 -5.76 -1.25
C LEU A 101 -12.02 -4.53 -1.87
N PHE A 102 -12.03 -4.42 -3.21
CA PHE A 102 -11.45 -3.28 -3.92
C PHE A 102 -12.50 -2.26 -4.38
N LYS A 103 -13.81 -2.56 -4.23
CA LYS A 103 -14.90 -1.69 -4.64
C LYS A 103 -14.81 -0.27 -4.05
N LEU A 104 -14.24 -0.15 -2.87
CA LEU A 104 -14.03 1.13 -2.19
C LEU A 104 -13.14 2.11 -2.98
N PHE A 105 -12.28 1.62 -3.87
CA PHE A 105 -11.42 2.45 -4.70
C PHE A 105 -12.07 2.87 -6.03
N GLU A 106 -13.20 2.23 -6.42
CA GLU A 106 -13.88 2.51 -7.70
C GLU A 106 -14.19 3.99 -7.93
N PRO A 107 -14.58 4.78 -6.92
CA PRO A 107 -14.85 6.20 -7.14
C PRO A 107 -13.65 6.98 -7.68
N LEU A 108 -12.42 6.58 -7.32
CA LEU A 108 -11.19 7.23 -7.80
C LEU A 108 -10.58 6.52 -9.00
N ILE A 109 -10.39 5.20 -8.94
CA ILE A 109 -9.60 4.48 -9.97
C ILE A 109 -10.44 3.77 -11.02
N THR A 110 -11.74 3.90 -10.99
CA THR A 110 -12.75 3.30 -11.88
C THR A 110 -12.58 1.80 -12.17
N PRO A 111 -13.63 1.06 -12.58
CA PRO A 111 -13.54 -0.36 -12.93
C PRO A 111 -12.60 -0.69 -14.11
N ASP A 112 -12.26 0.32 -14.94
CA ASP A 112 -11.31 0.15 -16.04
C ASP A 112 -9.86 0.01 -15.60
N SER A 113 -9.55 0.30 -14.32
CA SER A 113 -8.20 0.19 -13.77
C SER A 113 -7.66 -1.26 -13.80
N ILE A 114 -6.35 -1.37 -14.00
CA ILE A 114 -5.60 -2.64 -13.86
C ILE A 114 -5.79 -3.27 -12.47
N GLN A 115 -6.19 -2.48 -11.47
CA GLN A 115 -6.49 -2.99 -10.13
C GLN A 115 -7.59 -4.04 -10.14
N TYR A 116 -8.60 -3.88 -11.03
CA TYR A 116 -9.75 -4.78 -11.17
C TYR A 116 -9.59 -5.79 -12.30
N ALA A 117 -8.58 -5.65 -13.15
CA ALA A 117 -8.34 -6.56 -14.26
C ALA A 117 -7.88 -7.93 -13.77
N ASN A 118 -8.70 -8.96 -13.96
CA ASN A 118 -8.46 -10.34 -13.55
C ASN A 118 -8.25 -11.26 -14.77
N GLY A 119 -7.92 -12.53 -14.55
CA GLY A 119 -7.77 -13.54 -15.57
C GLY A 119 -6.75 -13.19 -16.66
N ALA A 120 -7.09 -13.47 -17.89
CA ALA A 120 -6.21 -13.24 -19.06
C ALA A 120 -6.01 -11.75 -19.36
N ASP A 121 -7.05 -10.92 -19.23
CA ASP A 121 -6.94 -9.46 -19.42
C ASP A 121 -5.97 -8.83 -18.39
N GLY A 122 -6.11 -9.19 -17.13
CA GLY A 122 -5.21 -8.74 -16.08
C GLY A 122 -3.75 -9.12 -16.32
N ARG A 123 -3.48 -10.36 -16.76
CA ARG A 123 -2.13 -10.82 -17.09
C ARG A 123 -1.55 -10.06 -18.29
N LYS A 124 -2.32 -9.89 -19.36
CA LYS A 124 -1.89 -9.14 -20.55
C LYS A 124 -1.56 -7.68 -20.21
N ARG A 125 -2.40 -7.03 -19.40
CA ARG A 125 -2.17 -5.64 -18.97
C ARG A 125 -0.93 -5.54 -18.10
N ARG A 126 -0.69 -6.48 -17.18
CA ARG A 126 0.52 -6.52 -16.37
C ARG A 126 1.78 -6.73 -17.22
N ASP A 127 1.73 -7.59 -18.24
CA ASP A 127 2.86 -7.78 -19.16
C ASP A 127 3.25 -6.49 -19.91
N LEU A 128 2.29 -5.60 -20.17
CA LEU A 128 2.56 -4.26 -20.73
C LEU A 128 3.09 -3.29 -19.68
N THR A 129 2.35 -3.14 -18.57
CA THR A 129 2.63 -2.10 -17.58
C THR A 129 3.87 -2.37 -16.74
N ASP A 130 4.20 -3.64 -16.48
CA ASP A 130 5.42 -4.02 -15.73
C ASP A 130 6.70 -3.58 -16.43
N ARG A 131 6.67 -3.40 -17.77
CA ARG A 131 7.81 -2.87 -18.54
C ARG A 131 8.19 -1.45 -18.12
N CYS A 132 7.23 -0.67 -17.64
CA CYS A 132 7.46 0.70 -17.14
C CYS A 132 8.30 0.73 -15.86
N PHE A 133 8.45 -0.42 -15.20
CA PHE A 133 9.31 -0.60 -14.01
C PHE A 133 10.51 -1.52 -14.33
N GLY A 134 10.76 -1.77 -15.61
CA GLY A 134 11.92 -2.54 -16.06
C GLY A 134 13.24 -1.77 -15.91
N PHE A 135 14.35 -2.48 -16.07
CA PHE A 135 15.70 -1.92 -15.86
C PHE A 135 15.95 -0.63 -16.64
N GLN A 136 15.60 -0.59 -17.95
CA GLN A 136 15.81 0.59 -18.79
C GLN A 136 15.01 1.81 -18.31
N ALA A 137 13.74 1.62 -17.95
CA ALA A 137 12.93 2.72 -17.42
C ALA A 137 13.51 3.25 -16.11
N LEU A 138 13.94 2.34 -15.21
CA LEU A 138 14.55 2.73 -13.96
C LEU A 138 15.87 3.48 -14.13
N GLN A 139 16.67 3.17 -15.15
CA GLN A 139 17.86 3.98 -15.47
C GLN A 139 17.50 5.44 -15.80
N ASN A 140 16.44 5.65 -16.59
CA ASN A 140 15.98 7.00 -16.92
C ASN A 140 15.46 7.78 -15.70
N PHE A 141 14.99 7.09 -14.66
CA PHE A 141 14.43 7.72 -13.47
C PHE A 141 15.48 8.12 -12.44
N ILE A 142 16.68 7.54 -12.48
CA ILE A 142 17.76 7.84 -11.54
C ILE A 142 18.13 9.33 -11.54
N GLU A 143 18.22 9.95 -12.69
CA GLU A 143 18.51 11.37 -12.82
C GLU A 143 17.42 12.22 -12.16
N ILE A 144 16.15 11.87 -12.40
CA ILE A 144 14.99 12.54 -11.80
C ILE A 144 15.06 12.46 -10.26
N PHE A 145 15.32 11.26 -9.69
CA PHE A 145 15.40 11.09 -8.25
C PHE A 145 16.55 11.86 -7.61
N ASN A 146 17.71 11.91 -8.27
CA ASN A 146 18.84 12.76 -7.84
C ASN A 146 18.43 14.22 -7.82
N GLU A 147 17.93 14.75 -8.94
CA GLU A 147 17.56 16.15 -9.09
C GLU A 147 16.55 16.62 -8.06
N ILE A 148 15.43 15.88 -7.89
CA ILE A 148 14.38 16.30 -6.96
C ILE A 148 14.84 16.22 -5.49
N THR A 149 15.76 15.30 -5.18
CA THR A 149 16.31 15.18 -3.82
C THR A 149 17.32 16.28 -3.54
N GLU A 150 18.18 16.63 -4.51
CA GLU A 150 19.10 17.76 -4.38
C GLU A 150 18.35 19.08 -4.21
N GLN A 151 17.25 19.31 -4.96
CA GLN A 151 16.38 20.47 -4.78
C GLN A 151 15.76 20.51 -3.37
N LEU A 152 15.36 19.37 -2.81
CA LEU A 152 14.86 19.30 -1.43
C LEU A 152 15.95 19.66 -0.43
N VAL A 153 17.17 19.12 -0.60
CA VAL A 153 18.33 19.40 0.26
C VAL A 153 18.70 20.88 0.19
N GLU A 154 18.70 21.50 -0.98
CA GLU A 154 18.95 22.94 -1.16
C GLU A 154 17.91 23.77 -0.42
N LYS A 155 16.62 23.44 -0.60
CA LYS A 155 15.51 24.10 0.09
C LYS A 155 15.67 24.02 1.62
N ILE A 156 15.93 22.83 2.16
CA ILE A 156 16.12 22.66 3.61
C ILE A 156 17.38 23.36 4.10
N SER A 157 18.46 23.33 3.31
CA SER A 157 19.71 24.05 3.63
C SER A 157 19.56 25.57 3.69
N SER A 158 18.54 26.13 3.06
CA SER A 158 18.23 27.56 3.10
C SER A 158 17.38 27.98 4.30
N LEU A 159 16.85 27.02 5.06
CA LEU A 159 16.07 27.31 6.27
C LEU A 159 16.96 27.79 7.42
N PRO A 160 16.43 28.55 8.38
CA PRO A 160 17.13 28.92 9.59
C PRO A 160 17.65 27.71 10.37
N PRO A 161 18.82 27.79 11.03
CA PRO A 161 19.27 26.70 11.91
C PRO A 161 18.26 26.35 12.98
N GLY A 162 17.99 25.06 13.16
CA GLY A 162 17.02 24.55 14.15
C GLY A 162 15.56 24.62 13.71
N GLU A 163 15.29 25.00 12.46
CA GLU A 163 13.93 24.93 11.90
C GLU A 163 13.40 23.49 11.95
N HIS A 164 12.13 23.35 12.30
CA HIS A 164 11.46 22.05 12.39
C HIS A 164 10.96 21.61 11.02
N ILE A 165 11.32 20.40 10.60
CA ILE A 165 10.97 19.82 9.31
C ILE A 165 9.93 18.72 9.52
N PRO A 166 8.73 18.82 8.88
CA PRO A 166 7.68 17.80 9.00
C PRO A 166 8.06 16.57 8.20
N LEU A 167 8.09 15.39 8.81
CA LEU A 167 8.51 14.15 8.16
C LEU A 167 7.53 13.67 7.10
N HIS A 168 6.26 13.58 7.47
CA HIS A 168 5.22 13.06 6.58
C HIS A 168 5.05 13.97 5.36
N GLU A 169 4.90 15.27 5.58
CA GLU A 169 4.76 16.26 4.50
C GLU A 169 5.98 16.29 3.59
N THR A 170 7.18 16.22 4.15
CA THR A 170 8.44 16.18 3.39
C THR A 170 8.52 14.92 2.51
N GLY A 171 8.21 13.75 3.09
CA GLY A 171 8.20 12.48 2.36
C GLY A 171 7.17 12.46 1.24
N LEU A 172 5.95 12.90 1.53
CA LEU A 172 4.89 12.98 0.52
C LEU A 172 5.22 14.01 -0.57
N GLY A 173 5.79 15.17 -0.22
CA GLY A 173 6.20 16.19 -1.19
C GLY A 173 7.25 15.68 -2.18
N LEU A 174 8.20 14.88 -1.71
CA LEU A 174 9.21 14.27 -2.55
C LEU A 174 8.62 13.16 -3.43
N ALA A 175 7.83 12.25 -2.85
CA ALA A 175 7.24 11.14 -3.58
C ALA A 175 6.24 11.57 -4.67
N ILE A 176 5.40 12.61 -4.40
CA ILE A 176 4.48 13.11 -5.45
C ILE A 176 5.29 13.68 -6.63
N LYS A 177 6.38 14.41 -6.37
CA LYS A 177 7.24 14.94 -7.41
C LYS A 177 7.89 13.81 -8.22
N GLY A 178 8.42 12.80 -7.55
CA GLY A 178 8.99 11.60 -8.18
C GLY A 178 8.01 10.87 -9.08
N ILE A 179 6.83 10.50 -8.57
CA ILE A 179 5.84 9.76 -9.35
C ILE A 179 5.27 10.59 -10.52
N MET A 180 5.07 11.90 -10.35
CA MET A 180 4.56 12.76 -11.43
C MET A 180 5.57 12.92 -12.56
N LEU A 181 6.83 13.15 -12.26
CA LEU A 181 7.90 13.28 -13.28
C LEU A 181 8.15 11.95 -14.01
N THR A 182 8.19 10.83 -13.29
CA THR A 182 8.41 9.50 -13.89
C THR A 182 7.19 8.96 -14.63
N SER A 183 5.98 9.45 -14.32
CA SER A 183 4.75 9.07 -15.01
C SER A 183 4.41 9.95 -16.20
N PHE A 184 4.66 11.25 -16.11
CA PHE A 184 4.18 12.24 -17.07
C PHE A 184 5.28 13.11 -17.70
N GLY A 185 6.52 13.03 -17.19
CA GLY A 185 7.65 13.81 -17.68
C GLY A 185 7.52 15.30 -17.42
N ASP A 186 8.09 16.10 -18.33
CA ASP A 186 8.26 17.55 -18.19
C ASP A 186 6.96 18.36 -18.06
N TYR A 187 5.79 17.74 -18.25
CA TYR A 187 4.51 18.43 -18.01
C TYR A 187 4.38 18.92 -16.56
N PHE A 188 4.93 18.15 -15.61
CA PHE A 188 4.95 18.48 -14.19
C PHE A 188 6.32 18.97 -13.70
N LYS A 189 7.04 19.71 -14.55
CA LYS A 189 8.36 20.23 -14.19
C LYS A 189 8.30 21.34 -13.14
N ASP A 190 7.21 22.12 -13.10
CA ASP A 190 7.02 23.20 -12.15
C ASP A 190 6.25 22.76 -10.90
N ASP A 191 6.69 23.21 -9.73
CA ASP A 191 6.10 22.87 -8.43
C ASP A 191 4.63 23.32 -8.31
N LYS A 192 4.21 24.35 -9.02
CA LYS A 192 2.82 24.85 -8.99
C LYS A 192 1.86 23.83 -9.61
N SER A 193 2.24 23.25 -10.75
CA SER A 193 1.43 22.21 -11.42
C SER A 193 1.31 20.97 -10.56
N ILE A 194 2.40 20.53 -9.94
CA ILE A 194 2.41 19.39 -9.00
C ILE A 194 1.52 19.70 -7.79
N ASN A 195 1.67 20.85 -7.17
CA ASN A 195 0.90 21.24 -5.98
C ASN A 195 -0.61 21.37 -6.28
N ASN A 196 -0.99 21.85 -7.46
CA ASN A 196 -2.38 21.93 -7.88
C ASN A 196 -2.96 20.52 -8.07
N PHE A 197 -2.23 19.63 -8.74
CA PHE A 197 -2.66 18.24 -8.89
C PHE A 197 -2.78 17.54 -7.52
N ARG A 198 -1.79 17.72 -6.65
CA ARG A 198 -1.79 17.15 -5.29
C ARG A 198 -3.00 17.60 -4.48
N LYS A 199 -3.36 18.90 -4.51
CA LYS A 199 -4.56 19.40 -3.81
C LYS A 199 -5.84 18.69 -4.25
N ASP A 200 -6.02 18.52 -5.55
CA ASP A 200 -7.18 17.79 -6.08
C ASP A 200 -7.11 16.30 -5.69
N TYR A 201 -5.94 15.71 -5.74
CA TYR A 201 -5.73 14.31 -5.34
C TYR A 201 -6.01 14.09 -3.85
N ASP A 202 -5.49 14.92 -2.96
CA ASP A 202 -5.68 14.82 -1.51
C ASP A 202 -7.16 14.96 -1.12
N LEU A 203 -7.93 15.82 -1.81
CA LEU A 203 -9.37 15.93 -1.61
C LEU A 203 -10.10 14.63 -1.97
N VAL A 204 -9.76 14.01 -3.10
CA VAL A 204 -10.39 12.77 -3.54
C VAL A 204 -9.96 11.58 -2.67
N TRP A 205 -8.69 11.55 -2.27
CA TRP A 205 -8.17 10.53 -1.35
C TRP A 205 -8.82 10.59 0.03
N GLY A 206 -8.93 11.78 0.62
CA GLY A 206 -9.58 11.97 1.92
C GLY A 206 -11.06 11.56 1.89
N GLU A 207 -11.77 11.86 0.81
CA GLU A 207 -13.16 11.40 0.62
C GLU A 207 -13.23 9.86 0.57
N MET A 208 -12.27 9.21 -0.09
CA MET A 208 -12.22 7.74 -0.10
C MET A 208 -11.95 7.16 1.29
N GLU A 209 -11.06 7.75 2.07
CA GLU A 209 -10.79 7.31 3.44
C GLU A 209 -12.02 7.44 4.34
N GLU A 210 -12.82 8.50 4.18
CA GLU A 210 -14.09 8.64 4.90
C GLU A 210 -15.12 7.57 4.47
N ARG A 211 -15.17 7.21 3.19
CA ARG A 211 -16.02 6.11 2.71
C ARG A 211 -15.60 4.75 3.29
N LEU A 212 -14.32 4.53 3.50
CA LEU A 212 -13.81 3.33 4.18
C LEU A 212 -14.31 3.22 5.63
N LYS A 213 -14.57 4.35 6.27
CA LYS A 213 -15.14 4.43 7.63
C LYS A 213 -16.67 4.38 7.63
N GLY A 214 -17.30 4.19 6.47
CA GLY A 214 -18.76 4.14 6.31
C GLY A 214 -19.43 5.49 5.99
N GLY A 215 -18.65 6.56 5.83
CA GLY A 215 -19.12 7.91 5.48
C GLY A 215 -19.42 8.06 3.99
N ILE A 216 -20.34 7.27 3.42
CA ILE A 216 -20.71 7.37 2.00
C ILE A 216 -21.67 8.57 1.83
N PRO A 217 -21.32 9.61 1.01
CA PRO A 217 -22.19 10.73 0.77
C PRO A 217 -23.49 10.31 0.08
N GLU A 218 -24.58 11.00 0.39
CA GLU A 218 -25.86 10.80 -0.30
C GLU A 218 -25.71 11.15 -1.80
N GLU A 219 -26.36 10.36 -2.64
CA GLU A 219 -26.39 10.58 -4.09
C GLU A 219 -26.98 11.96 -4.41
N GLY A 220 -26.26 12.73 -5.25
CA GLY A 220 -26.66 14.08 -5.64
C GLY A 220 -26.42 15.18 -4.59
N SER A 221 -25.84 14.85 -3.42
CA SER A 221 -25.42 15.83 -2.42
C SER A 221 -24.33 16.78 -2.96
N ASP A 222 -24.16 17.94 -2.31
CA ASP A 222 -23.09 18.87 -2.69
C ASP A 222 -21.69 18.29 -2.45
N GLN A 223 -21.54 17.44 -1.44
CA GLN A 223 -20.31 16.69 -1.18
C GLN A 223 -19.98 15.75 -2.35
N MET A 224 -20.99 14.96 -2.83
CA MET A 224 -20.80 14.06 -3.96
C MET A 224 -20.45 14.83 -5.23
N LYS A 225 -21.19 15.92 -5.54
CA LYS A 225 -20.92 16.78 -6.71
C LYS A 225 -19.50 17.37 -6.67
N LYS A 226 -19.07 17.85 -5.50
CA LYS A 226 -17.71 18.40 -5.31
C LYS A 226 -16.67 17.32 -5.56
N PHE A 227 -16.85 16.13 -5.01
CA PHE A 227 -15.97 14.99 -5.22
C PHE A 227 -15.85 14.65 -6.73
N GLU A 228 -16.98 14.52 -7.43
CA GLU A 228 -17.01 14.21 -8.86
C GLU A 228 -16.31 15.28 -9.69
N GLN A 229 -16.55 16.56 -9.41
CA GLN A 229 -15.87 17.66 -10.11
C GLN A 229 -14.36 17.62 -9.93
N VAL A 230 -13.87 17.34 -8.72
CA VAL A 230 -12.43 17.25 -8.44
C VAL A 230 -11.82 16.03 -9.13
N ARG A 231 -12.46 14.88 -9.03
CA ARG A 231 -12.06 13.66 -9.74
C ARG A 231 -11.96 13.90 -11.24
N ASP A 232 -12.98 14.52 -11.84
CA ASP A 232 -13.02 14.77 -13.27
C ASP A 232 -11.93 15.75 -13.73
N ARG A 233 -11.49 16.70 -12.88
CA ARG A 233 -10.31 17.53 -13.14
C ARG A 233 -9.02 16.70 -13.17
N LEU A 234 -8.85 15.75 -12.23
CA LEU A 234 -7.69 14.85 -12.24
C LEU A 234 -7.63 14.05 -13.54
N TYR A 235 -8.75 13.44 -13.94
CA TYR A 235 -8.85 12.67 -15.18
C TYR A 235 -8.62 13.53 -16.42
N SER A 236 -9.15 14.76 -16.45
CA SER A 236 -8.93 15.72 -17.53
C SER A 236 -7.47 16.13 -17.62
N THR A 237 -6.77 16.33 -16.49
CA THR A 237 -5.35 16.64 -16.46
C THR A 237 -4.54 15.50 -17.06
N VAL A 238 -4.80 14.26 -16.65
CA VAL A 238 -4.14 13.07 -17.22
C VAL A 238 -4.37 12.99 -18.73
N GLN A 239 -5.58 13.27 -19.21
CA GLN A 239 -5.89 13.28 -20.64
C GLN A 239 -5.13 14.36 -21.40
N ASN A 240 -5.08 15.57 -20.85
CA ASN A 240 -4.36 16.68 -21.49
C ASN A 240 -2.86 16.35 -21.66
N VAL A 241 -2.26 15.71 -20.65
CA VAL A 241 -0.86 15.24 -20.77
C VAL A 241 -0.72 14.18 -21.86
N ALA A 242 -1.65 13.21 -21.91
CA ALA A 242 -1.64 12.17 -22.93
C ALA A 242 -1.73 12.75 -24.35
N ASP A 243 -2.61 13.73 -24.56
CA ASP A 243 -2.80 14.38 -25.85
C ASP A 243 -1.57 15.19 -26.27
N GLN A 244 -0.94 15.93 -25.33
CA GLN A 244 0.30 16.67 -25.59
C GLN A 244 1.48 15.75 -25.95
N ARG A 245 1.66 14.64 -25.20
CA ARG A 245 2.74 13.68 -25.48
C ARG A 245 2.52 12.90 -26.78
N LYS A 246 1.28 12.65 -27.17
CA LYS A 246 0.94 12.08 -28.48
C LYS A 246 1.32 13.04 -29.61
N ALA A 247 1.03 14.34 -29.45
CA ALA A 247 1.36 15.37 -30.42
C ALA A 247 2.88 15.63 -30.53
N ASN A 248 3.61 15.50 -29.43
CA ASN A 248 5.04 15.76 -29.33
C ASN A 248 5.74 14.60 -28.58
N PRO A 249 5.94 13.44 -29.26
CA PRO A 249 6.59 12.29 -28.61
C PRO A 249 8.02 12.62 -28.18
N PRO A 250 8.44 12.20 -26.98
CA PRO A 250 9.83 12.40 -26.54
C PRO A 250 10.80 11.48 -27.29
N SER A 251 12.10 11.78 -27.19
CA SER A 251 13.15 10.81 -27.54
C SER A 251 13.13 9.61 -26.59
N GLN A 252 13.66 8.49 -27.06
CA GLN A 252 13.56 7.19 -26.34
C GLN A 252 14.21 7.24 -24.93
N ASP A 253 15.25 8.00 -24.76
CA ASP A 253 15.96 8.23 -23.49
C ASP A 253 15.17 9.10 -22.49
N LYS A 254 14.11 9.78 -22.96
CA LYS A 254 13.21 10.62 -22.15
C LYS A 254 11.80 10.04 -22.02
N GLU A 255 11.63 8.79 -22.42
CA GLU A 255 10.35 8.11 -22.26
C GLU A 255 10.06 7.84 -20.78
N VAL A 256 8.81 8.12 -20.41
CA VAL A 256 8.27 7.89 -19.07
C VAL A 256 7.07 6.93 -19.18
N PHE A 257 6.42 6.67 -18.06
CA PHE A 257 5.37 5.65 -17.96
C PHE A 257 4.25 5.84 -19.00
N ILE A 258 3.72 7.06 -19.15
CA ILE A 258 2.62 7.33 -20.10
C ILE A 258 3.01 7.00 -21.55
N ASP A 259 4.28 7.20 -21.95
CA ASP A 259 4.72 6.96 -23.33
C ASP A 259 4.68 5.47 -23.69
N VAL A 260 5.00 4.61 -22.74
CA VAL A 260 4.91 3.14 -22.93
C VAL A 260 3.46 2.73 -23.20
N LEU A 261 2.50 3.32 -22.48
CA LEU A 261 1.08 3.06 -22.70
C LEU A 261 0.58 3.66 -24.01
N LEU A 262 1.02 4.85 -24.36
CA LEU A 262 0.63 5.54 -25.61
C LEU A 262 1.13 4.84 -26.89
N LYS A 263 2.24 4.07 -26.82
CA LYS A 263 2.75 3.27 -27.93
C LYS A 263 1.91 2.02 -28.20
N SER A 264 1.07 1.62 -27.27
CA SER A 264 0.17 0.48 -27.40
C SER A 264 -1.23 0.96 -27.79
N ASP A 265 -2.01 0.06 -28.39
CA ASP A 265 -3.45 0.32 -28.66
C ASP A 265 -4.27 0.22 -27.36
N TYR A 266 -3.96 1.13 -26.41
CA TYR A 266 -4.56 1.13 -25.08
C TYR A 266 -5.80 2.04 -25.06
N PRO A 267 -6.98 1.52 -24.70
CA PRO A 267 -8.19 2.33 -24.64
C PRO A 267 -8.03 3.54 -23.72
N LYS A 268 -8.60 4.70 -24.11
CA LYS A 268 -8.50 5.96 -23.36
C LYS A 268 -8.91 5.82 -21.89
N SER A 269 -10.05 5.16 -21.62
CA SER A 269 -10.55 4.96 -20.25
C SER A 269 -9.59 4.15 -19.39
N ARG A 270 -8.99 3.11 -19.96
CA ARG A 270 -7.98 2.27 -19.29
C ARG A 270 -6.68 3.03 -19.06
N LEU A 271 -6.25 3.86 -20.03
CA LEU A 271 -5.06 4.70 -19.90
C LEU A 271 -5.19 5.63 -18.69
N GLN A 272 -6.29 6.36 -18.62
CA GLN A 272 -6.56 7.29 -17.52
C GLN A 272 -6.63 6.56 -16.17
N ALA A 273 -7.40 5.47 -16.10
CA ALA A 273 -7.58 4.69 -14.88
C ALA A 273 -6.26 4.10 -14.37
N ASP A 274 -5.43 3.59 -15.27
CA ASP A 274 -4.14 2.99 -14.88
C ASP A 274 -3.14 4.05 -14.44
N LEU A 275 -3.07 5.20 -15.12
CA LEU A 275 -2.19 6.30 -14.69
C LEU A 275 -2.56 6.82 -13.30
N ILE A 276 -3.85 7.02 -13.01
CA ILE A 276 -4.30 7.37 -11.65
C ILE A 276 -3.95 6.25 -10.66
N THR A 277 -4.12 4.98 -11.05
CA THR A 277 -3.76 3.84 -10.18
C THR A 277 -2.27 3.82 -9.83
N TYR A 278 -1.40 4.20 -10.75
CA TYR A 278 0.04 4.26 -10.47
C TYR A 278 0.42 5.43 -9.59
N ILE A 279 -0.27 6.57 -9.70
CA ILE A 279 -0.11 7.67 -8.73
C ILE A 279 -0.52 7.19 -7.33
N VAL A 280 -1.70 6.56 -7.21
CA VAL A 280 -2.16 5.95 -5.94
C VAL A 280 -1.11 4.99 -5.37
N GLY A 281 -0.53 4.14 -6.22
CA GLY A 281 0.47 3.14 -5.80
C GLY A 281 1.81 3.74 -5.39
N GLY A 282 2.27 4.78 -6.06
CA GLY A 282 3.63 5.33 -5.90
C GLY A 282 3.74 6.52 -4.94
N PHE A 283 2.66 7.26 -4.72
CA PHE A 283 2.69 8.48 -3.92
C PHE A 283 2.79 8.19 -2.42
N HIS A 284 1.70 7.70 -1.82
CA HIS A 284 1.64 7.52 -0.36
C HIS A 284 2.60 6.47 0.16
N THR A 285 2.86 5.42 -0.62
CA THR A 285 3.74 4.32 -0.20
C THR A 285 5.20 4.77 -0.12
N SER A 286 5.76 5.37 -1.18
CA SER A 286 7.14 5.87 -1.18
C SER A 286 7.33 7.00 -0.18
N GLY A 287 6.40 7.95 -0.12
CA GLY A 287 6.48 9.09 0.80
C GLY A 287 6.50 8.68 2.27
N ASN A 288 5.63 7.74 2.64
CA ASN A 288 5.63 7.20 4.00
C ASN A 288 6.85 6.31 4.29
N LEU A 289 7.34 5.54 3.31
CA LEU A 289 8.57 4.77 3.49
C LEU A 289 9.77 5.68 3.80
N PHE A 290 9.89 6.80 3.09
CA PHE A 290 10.94 7.78 3.35
C PHE A 290 10.78 8.44 4.74
N ALA A 291 9.56 8.86 5.09
CA ALA A 291 9.26 9.45 6.40
C ALA A 291 9.59 8.48 7.56
N TRP A 292 9.19 7.20 7.44
CA TRP A 292 9.51 6.16 8.40
C TRP A 292 11.02 5.91 8.52
N ALA A 293 11.74 5.88 7.39
CA ALA A 293 13.18 5.69 7.41
C ALA A 293 13.90 6.83 8.12
N LEU A 294 13.53 8.08 7.85
CA LEU A 294 14.09 9.25 8.56
C LEU A 294 13.74 9.22 10.05
N PHE A 295 12.51 8.83 10.40
CA PHE A 295 12.09 8.68 11.79
C PHE A 295 12.98 7.68 12.54
N PHE A 296 13.12 6.46 12.02
CA PHE A 296 13.96 5.45 12.68
C PHE A 296 15.44 5.85 12.73
N LEU A 297 15.95 6.51 11.71
CA LEU A 297 17.32 7.00 11.72
C LEU A 297 17.53 8.14 12.72
N ALA A 298 16.52 9.01 12.92
CA ALA A 298 16.56 10.06 13.92
C ALA A 298 16.49 9.53 15.37
N GLU A 299 15.83 8.36 15.57
CA GLU A 299 15.81 7.67 16.87
C GLU A 299 17.10 6.86 17.17
N HIS A 300 17.89 6.54 16.14
CA HIS A 300 19.00 5.58 16.26
C HIS A 300 20.30 6.16 15.70
N ASP A 301 20.90 7.10 16.41
CA ASP A 301 22.17 7.78 16.03
C ASP A 301 23.24 6.84 15.49
N LYS A 302 23.46 5.68 16.15
CA LYS A 302 24.48 4.71 15.72
C LYS A 302 24.19 4.09 14.37
N ILE A 303 22.91 3.81 14.08
CA ILE A 303 22.47 3.28 12.79
C ILE A 303 22.60 4.36 11.73
N GLN A 304 22.21 5.58 12.05
CA GLN A 304 22.33 6.74 11.17
C GLN A 304 23.80 6.99 10.78
N GLU A 305 24.73 7.02 11.76
CA GLU A 305 26.15 7.22 11.47
C GLU A 305 26.76 6.06 10.68
N LYS A 306 26.39 4.81 11.01
CA LYS A 306 26.84 3.65 10.23
C LYS A 306 26.39 3.74 8.78
N LEU A 307 25.11 4.15 8.54
CA LEU A 307 24.58 4.32 7.20
C LEU A 307 25.25 5.48 6.47
N TYR A 308 25.46 6.61 7.13
CA TYR A 308 26.19 7.75 6.58
C TYR A 308 27.58 7.35 6.09
N ASN A 309 28.38 6.71 6.96
CA ASN A 309 29.73 6.28 6.58
C ASN A 309 29.70 5.31 5.39
N HIS A 310 28.75 4.36 5.38
CA HIS A 310 28.58 3.43 4.27
C HIS A 310 28.23 4.13 2.94
N VAL A 311 27.39 5.17 2.98
CA VAL A 311 27.08 5.98 1.80
C VAL A 311 28.30 6.78 1.34
N ILE A 312 29.06 7.38 2.27
CA ILE A 312 30.26 8.16 1.92
C ILE A 312 31.36 7.27 1.31
N ASP A 313 31.53 6.06 1.82
CA ASP A 313 32.53 5.09 1.32
C ASP A 313 32.24 4.66 -0.13
N ILE A 314 30.95 4.59 -0.53
CA ILE A 314 30.53 4.13 -1.86
C ILE A 314 30.35 5.30 -2.84
N VAL A 315 29.58 6.31 -2.45
CA VAL A 315 29.16 7.40 -3.34
C VAL A 315 30.06 8.63 -3.21
N GLY A 316 30.74 8.78 -2.07
CA GLY A 316 31.48 10.02 -1.75
C GLY A 316 30.59 11.12 -1.18
N LYS A 317 31.21 12.27 -0.91
CA LYS A 317 30.53 13.44 -0.29
C LYS A 317 29.65 14.23 -1.27
N THR A 318 29.90 14.14 -2.55
CA THR A 318 29.25 14.92 -3.61
C THR A 318 29.01 14.06 -4.85
N GLY A 319 28.21 14.56 -5.78
CA GLY A 319 27.87 13.89 -7.03
C GLY A 319 26.58 13.06 -6.96
N PRO A 320 26.06 12.69 -8.13
CA PRO A 320 24.83 11.90 -8.22
C PRO A 320 25.05 10.47 -7.73
N VAL A 321 23.98 9.85 -7.27
CA VAL A 321 23.94 8.42 -6.89
C VAL A 321 23.58 7.63 -8.15
N SER A 322 24.43 6.68 -8.53
CA SER A 322 24.23 5.82 -9.72
C SER A 322 23.51 4.52 -9.40
N MET A 323 23.13 3.75 -10.44
CA MET A 323 22.56 2.40 -10.29
C MET A 323 23.57 1.42 -9.67
N GLU A 324 24.85 1.58 -10.01
CA GLU A 324 25.97 0.82 -9.53
C GLU A 324 26.17 1.06 -8.02
N ASP A 325 26.17 2.34 -7.61
CA ASP A 325 26.26 2.70 -6.19
C ASP A 325 25.13 2.09 -5.38
N ILE A 326 23.89 2.13 -5.90
CA ILE A 326 22.72 1.52 -5.22
C ILE A 326 22.92 0.01 -5.05
N ALA A 327 23.51 -0.67 -6.02
CA ALA A 327 23.76 -2.11 -5.94
C ALA A 327 24.81 -2.46 -4.88
N GLU A 328 25.79 -1.58 -4.65
CA GLU A 328 26.84 -1.72 -3.64
C GLU A 328 26.37 -1.33 -2.23
N MET A 329 25.35 -0.46 -2.11
CA MET A 329 24.83 0.01 -0.83
C MET A 329 24.05 -1.07 -0.05
N THR A 330 24.73 -2.14 0.34
CA THR A 330 24.11 -3.30 1.02
C THR A 330 23.51 -2.96 2.38
N TYR A 331 24.14 -2.07 3.15
CA TYR A 331 23.60 -1.65 4.45
C TYR A 331 22.39 -0.72 4.29
N MET A 332 22.38 0.13 3.27
CA MET A 332 21.18 0.90 2.88
C MET A 332 19.99 -0.03 2.63
N ARG A 333 20.22 -1.11 1.90
CA ARG A 333 19.18 -2.11 1.64
C ARG A 333 18.66 -2.74 2.94
N GLN A 334 19.52 -3.06 3.90
CA GLN A 334 19.12 -3.57 5.21
C GLN A 334 18.27 -2.56 5.98
N VAL A 335 18.63 -1.28 5.95
CA VAL A 335 17.86 -0.20 6.60
C VAL A 335 16.47 -0.05 5.96
N ILE A 336 16.37 -0.08 4.63
CA ILE A 336 15.08 0.01 3.92
C ILE A 336 14.21 -1.22 4.21
N ASP A 337 14.77 -2.43 4.17
CA ASP A 337 14.05 -3.66 4.45
C ASP A 337 13.51 -3.68 5.90
N GLU A 338 14.32 -3.23 6.88
CA GLU A 338 13.89 -3.12 8.27
C GLU A 338 12.83 -2.02 8.46
N THR A 339 12.96 -0.90 7.74
CA THR A 339 11.93 0.14 7.73
C THR A 339 10.60 -0.42 7.23
N LEU A 340 10.59 -1.12 6.12
CA LEU A 340 9.40 -1.78 5.56
C LEU A 340 8.79 -2.77 6.55
N ARG A 341 9.63 -3.51 7.27
CA ARG A 341 9.18 -4.50 8.24
C ARG A 341 8.50 -3.85 9.45
N VAL A 342 9.17 -2.90 10.12
CA VAL A 342 8.68 -2.31 11.38
C VAL A 342 7.53 -1.33 11.13
N SER A 343 7.57 -0.59 10.02
CA SER A 343 6.49 0.33 9.65
C SER A 343 5.21 -0.38 9.20
N ILE A 344 5.28 -1.66 8.84
CA ILE A 344 4.11 -2.41 8.31
C ILE A 344 3.40 -1.58 7.24
N LEU A 345 4.16 -1.04 6.29
CA LEU A 345 3.70 -0.01 5.35
C LEU A 345 2.44 -0.42 4.57
N ALA A 346 2.40 -1.68 4.12
CA ALA A 346 1.24 -2.30 3.46
C ALA A 346 0.87 -3.59 4.23
N PRO A 347 -0.05 -3.51 5.20
CA PRO A 347 -0.27 -4.58 6.16
C PRO A 347 -0.93 -5.84 5.60
N TYR A 348 -1.62 -5.75 4.49
CA TYR A 348 -2.34 -6.88 3.89
C TYR A 348 -2.49 -6.78 2.38
N ALA A 349 -2.75 -7.91 1.75
CA ALA A 349 -3.20 -8.04 0.37
C ALA A 349 -4.36 -9.05 0.32
N ALA A 350 -5.05 -9.14 -0.81
CA ALA A 350 -6.11 -10.13 -0.98
C ALA A 350 -6.08 -10.75 -2.38
N ARG A 351 -6.44 -12.02 -2.45
CA ARG A 351 -6.62 -12.79 -3.69
C ARG A 351 -7.86 -13.65 -3.60
N TYR A 352 -8.36 -14.10 -4.72
CA TYR A 352 -9.41 -15.11 -4.78
C TYR A 352 -9.26 -15.97 -6.05
N GLN A 353 -9.91 -17.10 -6.07
CA GLN A 353 -10.01 -17.96 -7.24
C GLN A 353 -11.47 -18.36 -7.47
N ASP A 354 -11.79 -18.74 -8.72
CA ASP A 354 -13.11 -19.18 -9.17
C ASP A 354 -13.34 -20.70 -9.11
N PHE A 355 -12.48 -21.40 -8.38
CA PHE A 355 -12.56 -22.84 -8.09
C PHE A 355 -12.23 -23.09 -6.61
N ASP A 356 -12.64 -24.26 -6.11
CA ASP A 356 -12.30 -24.68 -4.76
C ASP A 356 -10.81 -24.98 -4.65
N VAL A 357 -10.17 -24.59 -3.55
CA VAL A 357 -8.74 -24.85 -3.30
C VAL A 357 -8.55 -25.40 -1.90
N THR A 358 -7.57 -26.30 -1.73
CA THR A 358 -7.10 -26.69 -0.41
C THR A 358 -5.99 -25.76 0.04
N LEU A 359 -6.12 -25.17 1.24
CA LEU A 359 -5.17 -24.26 1.83
C LEU A 359 -5.03 -24.56 3.32
N GLY A 360 -3.81 -24.88 3.77
CA GLY A 360 -3.58 -25.30 5.17
C GLY A 360 -4.38 -26.52 5.60
N GLY A 361 -4.70 -27.43 4.67
CA GLY A 361 -5.52 -28.63 4.93
C GLY A 361 -7.04 -28.40 4.94
N HIS A 362 -7.50 -27.16 4.72
CA HIS A 362 -8.92 -26.81 4.65
C HIS A 362 -9.37 -26.55 3.23
N VAL A 363 -10.60 -26.95 2.89
CA VAL A 363 -11.21 -26.58 1.61
C VAL A 363 -11.72 -25.15 1.70
N ILE A 364 -11.25 -24.32 0.78
CA ILE A 364 -11.67 -22.92 0.61
C ILE A 364 -12.59 -22.89 -0.62
N PRO A 365 -13.87 -22.57 -0.47
CA PRO A 365 -14.82 -22.53 -1.57
C PRO A 365 -14.41 -21.49 -2.63
N LYS A 366 -14.78 -21.76 -3.88
CA LYS A 366 -14.62 -20.80 -4.97
C LYS A 366 -15.22 -19.43 -4.61
N GLY A 367 -14.56 -18.37 -5.06
CA GLY A 367 -15.02 -17.00 -4.81
C GLY A 367 -14.73 -16.46 -3.40
N THR A 368 -14.19 -17.28 -2.48
CA THR A 368 -13.82 -16.82 -1.15
C THR A 368 -12.57 -15.94 -1.22
N PRO A 369 -12.61 -14.68 -0.75
CA PRO A 369 -11.41 -13.86 -0.60
C PRO A 369 -10.44 -14.47 0.41
N VAL A 370 -9.17 -14.57 0.02
CA VAL A 370 -8.08 -14.95 0.91
C VAL A 370 -7.21 -13.73 1.17
N LEU A 371 -7.22 -13.23 2.40
CA LEU A 371 -6.38 -12.12 2.85
C LEU A 371 -5.01 -12.64 3.26
N HIS A 372 -3.98 -12.02 2.77
CA HIS A 372 -2.60 -12.24 3.18
C HIS A 372 -2.27 -11.22 4.28
N ALA A 373 -2.24 -11.65 5.53
CA ALA A 373 -1.95 -10.81 6.69
C ALA A 373 -0.44 -10.55 6.80
N LEU A 374 0.10 -9.80 5.82
CA LEU A 374 1.54 -9.55 5.67
C LEU A 374 2.13 -8.90 6.92
N GLY A 375 1.47 -7.88 7.47
CA GLY A 375 1.91 -7.18 8.67
C GLY A 375 1.98 -8.08 9.91
N VAL A 376 1.08 -9.05 10.02
CA VAL A 376 1.12 -10.05 11.12
C VAL A 376 2.36 -10.93 11.00
N SER A 377 2.72 -11.35 9.79
CA SER A 377 3.94 -12.12 9.51
C SER A 377 5.20 -11.32 9.82
N LEU A 378 5.25 -10.04 9.40
CA LEU A 378 6.40 -9.15 9.60
C LEU A 378 6.70 -8.88 11.09
N MET A 379 5.69 -9.00 11.96
CA MET A 379 5.82 -8.81 13.41
C MET A 379 5.89 -10.12 14.20
N SER A 380 6.13 -11.24 13.53
CA SER A 380 6.23 -12.54 14.18
C SER A 380 7.59 -12.74 14.87
N GLU A 381 7.59 -13.01 16.17
CA GLU A 381 8.80 -13.34 16.94
C GLU A 381 9.49 -14.61 16.43
N LYS A 382 8.75 -15.53 15.80
CA LYS A 382 9.28 -16.74 15.18
C LYS A 382 10.30 -16.44 14.08
N TYR A 383 10.11 -15.34 13.34
CA TYR A 383 10.93 -14.98 12.19
C TYR A 383 11.83 -13.77 12.45
N PHE A 384 11.44 -12.88 13.35
CA PHE A 384 12.15 -11.65 13.70
C PHE A 384 12.21 -11.50 15.22
N PRO A 385 13.33 -11.87 15.86
CA PRO A 385 13.51 -11.70 17.30
C PRO A 385 13.34 -10.23 17.70
N ASN A 386 12.57 -9.97 18.77
CA ASN A 386 12.20 -8.62 19.22
C ASN A 386 11.59 -7.77 18.09
N PRO A 387 10.47 -8.18 17.49
CA PRO A 387 9.99 -7.62 16.22
C PRO A 387 9.63 -6.13 16.27
N LYS A 388 9.42 -5.55 17.46
CA LYS A 388 9.16 -4.12 17.64
C LYS A 388 10.42 -3.26 17.66
N VAL A 389 11.61 -3.86 17.75
CA VAL A 389 12.88 -3.15 17.75
C VAL A 389 13.36 -2.95 16.33
N PHE A 390 13.71 -1.70 15.97
CA PHE A 390 14.32 -1.39 14.68
C PHE A 390 15.79 -1.86 14.68
N ASN A 391 16.08 -2.90 13.92
CA ASN A 391 17.42 -3.50 13.83
C ASN A 391 17.73 -3.95 12.40
N PRO A 392 18.42 -3.15 11.59
CA PRO A 392 18.80 -3.51 10.22
C PRO A 392 19.58 -4.83 10.08
N GLU A 393 20.24 -5.31 11.16
CA GLU A 393 20.93 -6.60 11.15
C GLU A 393 19.99 -7.79 10.95
N ASN A 394 18.69 -7.64 11.16
CA ASN A 394 17.68 -8.62 10.75
C ASN A 394 17.81 -8.98 9.26
N PHE A 395 18.36 -8.09 8.45
CA PHE A 395 18.55 -8.25 7.01
C PHE A 395 20.03 -8.44 6.61
N SER A 396 20.90 -8.75 7.55
CA SER A 396 22.25 -9.22 7.22
C SER A 396 22.22 -10.57 6.49
N ALA A 397 23.23 -10.85 5.68
CA ALA A 397 23.30 -12.09 4.88
C ALA A 397 23.16 -13.37 5.74
N ALA A 398 23.64 -13.34 6.98
CA ALA A 398 23.51 -14.44 7.93
C ALA A 398 22.05 -14.62 8.38
N ASN A 399 21.39 -13.53 8.79
CA ASN A 399 20.04 -13.58 9.34
C ASN A 399 18.96 -13.84 8.26
N ILE A 400 19.16 -13.39 7.02
CA ILE A 400 18.28 -13.76 5.90
C ILE A 400 18.27 -15.28 5.68
N LYS A 401 19.44 -15.94 5.77
CA LYS A 401 19.55 -17.38 5.57
C LYS A 401 18.94 -18.22 6.70
N SER A 402 18.75 -17.64 7.87
CA SER A 402 18.24 -18.35 9.05
C SER A 402 16.71 -18.46 9.11
N ARG A 403 15.97 -17.77 8.22
CA ARG A 403 14.51 -17.76 8.18
C ARG A 403 13.96 -18.12 6.80
N PRO A 404 12.69 -18.58 6.70
CA PRO A 404 12.03 -18.80 5.42
C PRO A 404 12.03 -17.52 4.57
N ARG A 405 12.29 -17.65 3.26
CA ARG A 405 12.29 -16.53 2.32
C ARG A 405 10.95 -15.77 2.34
N ASP A 406 9.85 -16.49 2.46
CA ASP A 406 8.50 -15.93 2.40
C ASP A 406 8.06 -15.28 3.72
N ALA A 407 8.91 -15.25 4.77
CA ALA A 407 8.65 -14.52 6.01
C ALA A 407 8.72 -12.99 5.84
N PHE A 408 9.36 -12.48 4.78
CA PHE A 408 9.46 -11.07 4.47
C PHE A 408 8.90 -10.77 3.09
N GLN A 409 7.65 -10.31 3.01
CA GLN A 409 6.91 -10.06 1.78
C GLN A 409 6.21 -8.69 1.77
N PRO A 410 6.94 -7.57 2.01
CA PRO A 410 6.35 -6.24 2.14
C PRO A 410 5.70 -5.72 0.83
N PHE A 411 6.06 -6.31 -0.32
CA PHE A 411 5.51 -5.99 -1.64
C PHE A 411 4.49 -7.03 -2.14
N GLY A 412 4.09 -7.96 -1.29
CA GLY A 412 3.28 -9.12 -1.66
C GLY A 412 4.10 -10.22 -2.33
N PHE A 413 3.49 -11.39 -2.52
CA PHE A 413 4.18 -12.60 -3.01
C PHE A 413 3.41 -13.34 -4.10
N ALA A 414 2.13 -13.02 -4.30
CA ALA A 414 1.25 -13.83 -5.15
C ALA A 414 1.51 -13.58 -6.64
N GLY A 415 2.29 -14.47 -7.24
CA GLY A 415 2.52 -14.59 -8.67
C GLY A 415 2.92 -13.28 -9.35
N ARG A 416 2.38 -13.04 -10.54
CA ARG A 416 2.57 -11.80 -11.31
C ARG A 416 1.81 -10.57 -10.77
N ARG A 417 1.19 -10.67 -9.58
CA ARG A 417 0.54 -9.55 -8.87
C ARG A 417 1.38 -8.99 -7.74
N VAL A 418 2.63 -9.39 -7.60
CA VAL A 418 3.63 -8.69 -6.78
C VAL A 418 3.68 -7.22 -7.20
N CYS A 419 3.98 -6.31 -6.27
CA CYS A 419 4.06 -4.88 -6.57
C CYS A 419 5.00 -4.61 -7.76
N PRO A 420 4.54 -3.99 -8.84
CA PRO A 420 5.40 -3.70 -10.00
C PRO A 420 6.45 -2.64 -9.67
N GLY A 421 6.14 -1.72 -8.74
CA GLY A 421 7.01 -0.65 -8.29
C GLY A 421 8.05 -1.05 -7.26
N GLN A 422 8.22 -2.33 -6.94
CA GLN A 422 9.18 -2.75 -5.92
C GLN A 422 10.60 -2.20 -6.17
N GLN A 423 11.13 -2.39 -7.37
CA GLN A 423 12.47 -1.89 -7.70
C GLN A 423 12.53 -0.37 -7.82
N PHE A 424 11.43 0.25 -8.25
CA PHE A 424 11.28 1.71 -8.25
C PHE A 424 11.41 2.25 -6.82
N ALA A 425 10.61 1.77 -5.88
CA ALA A 425 10.61 2.22 -4.49
C ALA A 425 11.98 2.05 -3.81
N TYR A 426 12.66 0.91 -4.04
CA TYR A 426 14.00 0.71 -3.47
C TYR A 426 15.03 1.71 -4.00
N LYS A 427 14.99 2.02 -5.29
CA LYS A 427 15.94 2.96 -5.90
C LYS A 427 15.64 4.40 -5.49
N GLU A 428 14.37 4.76 -5.56
CA GLU A 428 13.88 6.07 -5.15
C GLU A 428 14.30 6.39 -3.71
N VAL A 429 13.95 5.50 -2.76
CA VAL A 429 14.23 5.71 -1.33
C VAL A 429 15.73 5.63 -1.04
N ALA A 430 16.49 4.75 -1.72
CA ALA A 430 17.94 4.68 -1.53
C ALA A 430 18.64 5.98 -1.97
N ILE A 431 18.24 6.57 -3.10
CA ILE A 431 18.78 7.87 -3.57
C ILE A 431 18.40 8.97 -2.59
N PHE A 432 17.12 9.03 -2.17
CA PHE A 432 16.63 10.02 -1.22
C PHE A 432 17.40 9.98 0.10
N LEU A 433 17.57 8.80 0.67
CA LEU A 433 18.31 8.65 1.92
C LEU A 433 19.79 8.95 1.75
N ALA A 434 20.42 8.50 0.65
CA ALA A 434 21.85 8.73 0.41
C ALA A 434 22.17 10.22 0.32
N ILE A 435 21.42 10.97 -0.49
CA ILE A 435 21.63 12.41 -0.68
C ILE A 435 21.28 13.19 0.58
N PHE A 436 20.17 12.84 1.24
CA PHE A 436 19.71 13.52 2.43
C PHE A 436 20.70 13.35 3.62
N LEU A 437 21.17 12.14 3.86
CA LEU A 437 22.12 11.86 4.95
C LEU A 437 23.52 12.38 4.68
N ARG A 438 23.94 12.52 3.43
CA ARG A 438 25.20 13.22 3.08
C ARG A 438 25.16 14.68 3.49
N ALA A 439 24.00 15.31 3.34
CA ALA A 439 23.81 16.73 3.64
C ALA A 439 23.56 17.00 5.12
N PHE A 440 22.88 16.09 5.80
CA PHE A 440 22.35 16.35 7.14
C PHE A 440 22.56 15.19 8.11
N LYS A 441 22.87 15.55 9.35
CA LYS A 441 22.59 14.75 10.55
C LYS A 441 21.18 15.12 11.04
N ILE A 442 20.37 14.13 11.38
CA ILE A 442 18.97 14.33 11.76
C ILE A 442 18.73 13.92 13.21
N ALA A 443 17.83 14.63 13.88
CA ALA A 443 17.37 14.31 15.23
C ALA A 443 15.86 14.61 15.36
N LEU A 444 15.15 13.85 16.19
CA LEU A 444 13.76 14.15 16.51
C LEU A 444 13.66 15.42 17.35
N VAL A 445 12.64 16.25 17.09
CA VAL A 445 12.29 17.35 17.96
C VAL A 445 11.83 16.79 19.31
N PRO A 446 12.39 17.25 20.45
CA PRO A 446 12.04 16.72 21.76
C PRO A 446 10.56 16.92 22.13
N GLY A 447 10.04 16.00 22.97
CA GLY A 447 8.68 16.11 23.55
C GLY A 447 7.55 15.56 22.69
N GLN A 448 7.82 15.12 21.47
CA GLN A 448 6.84 14.47 20.61
C GLN A 448 6.49 13.06 21.11
N LYS A 449 5.30 12.59 20.72
CA LYS A 449 4.81 11.23 21.00
C LYS A 449 4.33 10.58 19.70
N PRO A 450 5.26 10.17 18.85
CA PRO A 450 4.93 9.53 17.58
C PRO A 450 4.18 8.22 17.79
N HIS A 451 3.21 7.94 16.94
CA HIS A 451 2.53 6.66 16.93
C HIS A 451 2.13 6.24 15.50
N HIS A 452 1.93 4.95 15.35
CA HIS A 452 1.52 4.28 14.13
C HIS A 452 0.03 4.44 13.87
N VAL A 453 -0.34 4.82 12.66
CA VAL A 453 -1.72 4.72 12.17
C VAL A 453 -1.76 3.70 11.04
N HIS A 454 -2.55 2.65 11.22
CA HIS A 454 -2.73 1.60 10.25
C HIS A 454 -3.97 1.87 9.39
N GLY A 455 -3.76 2.61 8.29
CA GLY A 455 -4.76 2.82 7.24
C GLY A 455 -4.56 1.87 6.05
N LEU A 456 -4.91 2.32 4.86
CA LEU A 456 -4.57 1.65 3.60
C LEU A 456 -3.05 1.59 3.39
N VAL A 457 -2.37 2.66 3.79
CA VAL A 457 -0.93 2.76 3.94
C VAL A 457 -0.65 3.20 5.36
N SER A 458 0.23 2.47 6.05
CA SER A 458 0.62 2.84 7.41
C SER A 458 1.48 4.10 7.40
N HIS A 459 1.14 5.03 8.27
CA HIS A 459 1.85 6.30 8.38
C HIS A 459 2.09 6.70 9.83
N LEU A 460 3.00 7.65 9.99
CA LEU A 460 3.42 8.17 11.28
C LEU A 460 2.70 9.48 11.57
N VAL A 461 2.13 9.60 12.76
CA VAL A 461 1.54 10.84 13.26
C VAL A 461 2.00 11.13 14.69
N ASN A 462 1.93 12.36 15.13
CA ASN A 462 2.10 12.70 16.53
C ASN A 462 0.77 12.49 17.28
N LYS A 463 0.80 12.30 18.58
CA LYS A 463 -0.38 12.00 19.41
C LYS A 463 -1.50 13.06 19.33
N ASP A 464 -1.16 14.30 18.99
CA ASP A 464 -2.11 15.39 18.73
C ASP A 464 -2.74 15.36 17.33
N GLY A 465 -2.39 14.36 16.50
CA GLY A 465 -2.85 14.21 15.12
C GLY A 465 -2.01 14.97 14.09
N GLY A 466 -0.99 15.72 14.52
CA GLY A 466 -0.09 16.45 13.64
C GLY A 466 1.06 15.60 13.09
N ASP A 467 1.91 16.25 12.29
CA ASP A 467 3.12 15.63 11.74
C ASP A 467 4.17 15.36 12.86
N VAL A 468 5.08 14.47 12.59
CA VAL A 468 6.29 14.24 13.39
C VAL A 468 7.42 15.09 12.80
N TRP A 469 8.15 15.78 13.66
CA TRP A 469 9.12 16.80 13.28
C TRP A 469 10.54 16.37 13.59
N ILE A 470 11.45 16.68 12.67
CA ILE A 470 12.90 16.56 12.89
C ILE A 470 13.58 17.91 12.82
N THR A 471 14.78 17.99 13.37
CA THR A 471 15.77 19.02 13.11
C THR A 471 16.92 18.43 12.30
N VAL A 472 17.61 19.30 11.55
CA VAL A 472 18.78 18.91 10.75
C VAL A 472 19.99 19.74 11.13
N GLU A 473 21.16 19.09 11.14
CA GLU A 473 22.47 19.75 11.25
C GLU A 473 23.26 19.43 9.98
N LYS A 474 23.86 20.44 9.35
CA LYS A 474 24.67 20.26 8.15
C LYS A 474 25.91 19.42 8.42
N ARG A 475 26.24 18.48 7.56
CA ARG A 475 27.45 17.63 7.62
C ARG A 475 28.64 18.21 6.87
#